data_57384a3a201830dc33d1f1c2f3ef944b
#
_entry.id   57384a3a201830dc33d1f1c2f3ef944b
#
_cell.length_a   1.000
_cell.length_b   1.000
_cell.length_c   1.000
_cell.angle_alpha   90.00
_cell.angle_beta   90.00
_cell.angle_gamma   90.00
#
_symmetry.space_group_name_H-M   'P 1'
#
loop_
_entity.id
_entity.type
_entity.pdbx_description
1 polymer ?
#
loop_
_entity_poly.entity_id
_entity_poly.type
_entity_poly.pdbx_seq_one_letter_code
_entity_poly.pdbx_strand_id
1 'polypeptide(L)'
;MTLKVKKSALMIMCALTASFSMQSIAADVKAEPVQAVSVFESKVYGDLFGTPAIRSVFSDTAMVQQWIEVEMALANAQAEVGIIPQSAAAEITKTGKSLQIDYAKLKKGTNKVGRGIKPMLKQFKKAGGKVVSSYLHFGSTTQDIMDTSTALQVKQGSEIIRAEMVQLVNQLALLADKHKETVMIARSNGQDAVPTTFGLHLTTYLMEMARNIDRLDEASSRLTAQIGSTVGTLAPYGDKGPALQKAFAKKLSMNAPIAPWNPSRDVFAEMVQTLAMVDATLGRLALDINNLGRTQINEVKEGESGASSTMPQKRNPRASEFMGGFSRMGKMYNSASLDIMSHTDTRQGSPWILEWSIIPESFMVTSASLERAQRMFGKLIVNEQVMLDNFAAADYFSMSEALMNKLTEKVGRSDAYSMVKKAIKAAAPEDTLRDVATNSKEIKKHLSDKEIDAVLKPQNYIGSSAKIVERSVKHIQATYK
;
A
#
# COMPACT_ATOMS: atom_id res chain seq x y z
N MET A 1 -67.90 30.81 20.76
CA MET A 1 -67.18 32.03 21.16
C MET A 1 -65.76 31.91 20.69
N THR A 2 -65.43 32.53 19.59
CA THR A 2 -64.31 32.37 18.73
C THR A 2 -63.15 33.27 19.19
N LEU A 3 -61.98 32.70 19.47
CA LEU A 3 -60.74 33.47 19.63
C LEU A 3 -59.94 33.46 18.31
N LYS A 4 -59.99 34.56 17.56
CA LYS A 4 -59.02 34.92 16.53
C LYS A 4 -57.78 35.50 17.23
N VAL A 5 -56.65 34.81 17.21
CA VAL A 5 -55.39 35.36 17.60
C VAL A 5 -54.47 35.53 16.37
N LYS A 6 -54.00 36.73 16.26
CA LYS A 6 -53.25 37.35 15.17
C LYS A 6 -52.04 36.56 14.66
N LYS A 7 -52.07 36.18 13.39
CA LYS A 7 -50.95 35.63 12.60
C LYS A 7 -50.01 36.71 12.01
N SER A 8 -49.85 37.85 12.61
CA SER A 8 -49.13 38.98 11.99
C SER A 8 -47.86 39.44 12.73
N ALA A 9 -47.48 38.79 13.84
CA ALA A 9 -46.28 39.21 14.59
C ALA A 9 -45.08 38.21 14.54
N LEU A 10 -45.22 37.05 13.89
CA LEU A 10 -44.19 36.02 13.83
C LEU A 10 -43.47 35.97 12.48
N MET A 11 -43.86 36.79 11.50
CA MET A 11 -43.24 36.84 10.16
C MET A 11 -42.24 37.99 9.97
N ILE A 12 -42.10 38.89 10.94
CA ILE A 12 -41.14 40.03 10.86
C ILE A 12 -39.85 39.76 11.66
N MET A 13 -39.84 38.74 12.53
CA MET A 13 -38.65 38.45 13.36
C MET A 13 -37.70 37.39 12.75
N CYS A 14 -38.10 36.67 11.69
CA CYS A 14 -37.22 35.74 10.96
C CYS A 14 -36.56 36.36 9.71
N ALA A 15 -36.89 37.59 9.33
CA ALA A 15 -36.31 38.24 8.16
C ALA A 15 -35.14 39.22 8.49
N LEU A 16 -34.82 39.41 9.79
CA LEU A 16 -33.78 40.36 10.22
C LEU A 16 -32.54 39.71 10.83
N THR A 17 -32.45 38.36 10.84
CA THR A 17 -31.23 37.65 11.33
C THR A 17 -30.48 36.87 10.25
N ALA A 18 -30.91 36.96 8.98
CA ALA A 18 -30.23 36.31 7.85
C ALA A 18 -29.34 37.27 7.01
N SER A 19 -29.12 38.51 7.49
CA SER A 19 -28.29 39.51 6.78
C SER A 19 -27.04 39.90 7.54
N PHE A 20 -26.53 39.03 8.45
CA PHE A 20 -25.23 39.26 9.06
C PHE A 20 -24.16 38.50 8.30
N SER A 21 -23.57 39.21 7.37
CA SER A 21 -22.13 39.14 7.00
C SER A 21 -21.56 37.78 6.58
N MET A 22 -21.86 37.39 5.38
CA MET A 22 -20.93 36.67 4.54
C MET A 22 -20.07 37.63 3.69
N GLN A 23 -19.85 38.83 4.13
CA GLN A 23 -19.20 39.88 3.34
C GLN A 23 -17.86 40.43 3.87
N SER A 24 -17.22 39.77 4.84
CA SER A 24 -15.97 40.33 5.39
C SER A 24 -14.79 39.37 5.54
N ILE A 25 -14.71 38.28 4.78
CA ILE A 25 -13.46 37.47 4.71
C ILE A 25 -12.90 37.41 3.27
N ALA A 26 -13.42 38.18 2.35
CA ALA A 26 -12.99 38.15 0.94
C ALA A 26 -12.25 39.43 0.49
N ALA A 27 -11.66 40.18 1.40
CA ALA A 27 -10.84 41.34 1.03
C ALA A 27 -9.43 41.17 1.58
N ASP A 28 -8.47 41.14 0.68
CA ASP A 28 -7.02 41.17 0.87
C ASP A 28 -6.22 39.85 0.84
N VAL A 29 -6.60 38.86 0.03
CA VAL A 29 -5.60 37.92 -0.43
C VAL A 29 -5.35 38.15 -1.93
N LYS A 30 -4.33 38.96 -2.24
CA LYS A 30 -3.82 39.20 -3.61
C LYS A 30 -3.08 38.02 -4.22
N ALA A 31 -3.20 36.82 -3.67
CA ALA A 31 -2.70 35.60 -4.26
C ALA A 31 -3.84 34.89 -4.98
N GLU A 32 -3.61 34.46 -6.21
CA GLU A 32 -4.55 33.55 -6.86
C GLU A 32 -4.87 32.37 -5.94
N PRO A 33 -6.13 32.03 -5.73
CA PRO A 33 -6.48 30.95 -4.82
C PRO A 33 -5.80 29.65 -5.31
N VAL A 34 -5.02 29.06 -4.42
CA VAL A 34 -4.43 27.73 -4.68
C VAL A 34 -5.57 26.73 -4.69
N GLN A 35 -5.99 26.30 -5.89
CA GLN A 35 -7.13 25.41 -6.10
C GLN A 35 -6.68 23.95 -6.04
N ALA A 36 -6.59 23.39 -4.85
CA ALA A 36 -6.47 21.95 -4.68
C ALA A 36 -7.51 21.50 -3.64
N VAL A 37 -8.37 20.57 -4.03
CA VAL A 37 -9.41 19.98 -3.16
C VAL A 37 -9.05 18.58 -2.69
N SER A 38 -8.04 17.95 -3.31
CA SER A 38 -7.49 16.66 -2.92
C SER A 38 -6.11 16.83 -2.29
N VAL A 39 -5.81 15.99 -1.30
CA VAL A 39 -4.46 15.94 -0.68
C VAL A 39 -3.38 15.55 -1.69
N PHE A 40 -3.72 14.76 -2.71
CA PHE A 40 -2.77 14.36 -3.75
C PHE A 40 -2.30 15.52 -4.63
N GLU A 41 -3.15 16.53 -4.85
CA GLU A 41 -2.84 17.71 -5.68
C GLU A 41 -2.53 18.95 -4.84
N SER A 42 -2.52 18.81 -3.51
CA SER A 42 -2.26 19.91 -2.59
C SER A 42 -0.83 20.41 -2.70
N LYS A 43 -0.65 21.71 -2.91
CA LYS A 43 0.68 22.36 -2.81
C LYS A 43 1.24 22.36 -1.40
N VAL A 44 0.42 22.06 -0.38
CA VAL A 44 0.83 22.01 1.04
C VAL A 44 1.13 20.57 1.47
N TYR A 45 0.32 19.62 1.03
CA TYR A 45 0.39 18.23 1.52
C TYR A 45 0.78 17.22 0.44
N GLY A 46 0.80 17.60 -0.84
CA GLY A 46 0.95 16.65 -1.95
C GLY A 46 2.18 15.74 -1.84
N ASP A 47 3.31 16.28 -1.41
CA ASP A 47 4.55 15.52 -1.22
C ASP A 47 4.47 14.46 -0.10
N LEU A 48 3.43 14.54 0.75
CA LEU A 48 3.17 13.53 1.78
C LEU A 48 2.37 12.33 1.25
N PHE A 49 1.73 12.46 0.08
CA PHE A 49 0.80 11.49 -0.51
C PHE A 49 1.27 10.99 -1.87
N GLY A 50 2.43 10.40 -1.93
CA GLY A 50 3.03 9.79 -3.11
C GLY A 50 4.45 10.26 -3.37
N THR A 51 5.28 9.34 -3.84
CA THR A 51 6.67 9.64 -4.19
C THR A 51 6.76 10.31 -5.57
N PRO A 52 7.84 11.08 -5.85
CA PRO A 52 8.06 11.62 -7.19
C PRO A 52 8.08 10.56 -8.29
N ALA A 53 8.61 9.38 -8.00
CA ALA A 53 8.68 8.26 -8.94
C ALA A 53 7.28 7.82 -9.39
N ILE A 54 6.38 7.55 -8.43
CA ILE A 54 5.01 7.11 -8.74
C ILE A 54 4.19 8.23 -9.40
N ARG A 55 4.37 9.49 -8.95
CA ARG A 55 3.72 10.65 -9.57
C ARG A 55 4.09 10.80 -11.04
N SER A 56 5.34 10.53 -11.40
CA SER A 56 5.79 10.61 -12.79
C SER A 56 5.03 9.63 -13.70
N VAL A 57 4.63 8.45 -13.20
CA VAL A 57 3.88 7.44 -13.97
C VAL A 57 2.42 7.85 -14.22
N PHE A 58 1.76 8.45 -13.22
CA PHE A 58 0.33 8.76 -13.27
C PHE A 58 0.02 10.24 -13.53
N SER A 59 1.03 11.06 -13.89
CA SER A 59 0.83 12.46 -14.25
C SER A 59 0.05 12.62 -15.55
N ASP A 60 -0.63 13.75 -15.72
CA ASP A 60 -1.31 14.11 -16.98
C ASP A 60 -0.36 14.03 -18.18
N THR A 61 0.89 14.47 -18.01
CA THR A 61 1.90 14.42 -19.07
C THR A 61 2.23 12.98 -19.46
N ALA A 62 2.48 12.10 -18.48
CA ALA A 62 2.77 10.69 -18.74
C ALA A 62 1.58 9.97 -19.39
N MET A 63 0.38 10.21 -18.87
CA MET A 63 -0.85 9.63 -19.42
C MET A 63 -1.05 9.99 -20.90
N VAL A 64 -0.92 11.27 -21.24
CA VAL A 64 -1.10 11.74 -22.63
C VAL A 64 0.02 11.24 -23.53
N GLN A 65 1.26 11.23 -23.04
CA GLN A 65 2.39 10.67 -23.77
C GLN A 65 2.20 9.17 -24.05
N GLN A 66 1.69 8.42 -23.09
CA GLN A 66 1.38 7.00 -23.31
C GLN A 66 0.26 6.78 -24.33
N TRP A 67 -0.78 7.62 -24.35
CA TRP A 67 -1.78 7.54 -25.42
C TRP A 67 -1.15 7.70 -26.82
N ILE A 68 -0.20 8.63 -26.96
CA ILE A 68 0.53 8.85 -28.21
C ILE A 68 1.40 7.62 -28.54
N GLU A 69 2.09 7.06 -27.55
CA GLU A 69 2.92 5.86 -27.73
C GLU A 69 2.10 4.63 -28.10
N VAL A 70 0.94 4.44 -27.49
CA VAL A 70 0.00 3.36 -27.83
C VAL A 70 -0.53 3.52 -29.27
N GLU A 71 -0.84 4.73 -29.72
CA GLU A 71 -1.23 5.02 -31.13
C GLU A 71 -0.09 4.74 -32.13
N MET A 72 1.14 5.12 -31.79
CA MET A 72 2.32 4.80 -32.60
C MET A 72 2.57 3.28 -32.67
N ALA A 73 2.44 2.59 -31.55
CA ALA A 73 2.58 1.14 -31.48
C ALA A 73 1.51 0.43 -32.29
N LEU A 74 0.26 0.90 -32.21
CA LEU A 74 -0.86 0.40 -33.03
C LEU A 74 -0.59 0.56 -34.51
N ALA A 75 -0.18 1.74 -34.96
CA ALA A 75 0.12 1.99 -36.39
C ALA A 75 1.27 1.09 -36.88
N ASN A 76 2.33 0.93 -36.08
CA ASN A 76 3.46 0.05 -36.45
C ASN A 76 3.04 -1.44 -36.50
N ALA A 77 2.20 -1.89 -35.57
CA ALA A 77 1.65 -3.25 -35.59
C ALA A 77 0.73 -3.48 -36.80
N GLN A 78 -0.12 -2.53 -37.12
CA GLN A 78 -1.00 -2.59 -38.31
C GLN A 78 -0.20 -2.66 -39.60
N ALA A 79 0.89 -1.89 -39.71
CA ALA A 79 1.77 -1.93 -40.87
C ALA A 79 2.53 -3.28 -40.97
N GLU A 80 2.99 -3.83 -39.82
CA GLU A 80 3.67 -5.14 -39.75
C GLU A 80 2.79 -6.26 -40.31
N VAL A 81 1.50 -6.25 -40.00
CA VAL A 81 0.54 -7.25 -40.50
C VAL A 81 -0.14 -6.85 -41.81
N GLY A 82 0.28 -5.74 -42.43
CA GLY A 82 -0.20 -5.29 -43.76
C GLY A 82 -1.64 -4.76 -43.77
N ILE A 83 -2.08 -4.12 -42.66
CA ILE A 83 -3.39 -3.44 -42.56
C ILE A 83 -3.30 -2.01 -43.10
N ILE A 84 -2.21 -1.30 -42.77
CA ILE A 84 -1.92 0.02 -43.30
C ILE A 84 -0.55 0.03 -44.00
N PRO A 85 -0.27 1.03 -44.92
CA PRO A 85 1.05 1.15 -45.52
C PRO A 85 2.16 1.41 -44.50
N GLN A 86 3.36 0.83 -44.70
CA GLN A 86 4.55 1.08 -43.88
C GLN A 86 4.91 2.58 -43.83
N SER A 87 4.78 3.30 -44.96
CA SER A 87 5.01 4.74 -45.01
C SER A 87 4.06 5.54 -44.12
N ALA A 88 2.81 5.09 -43.96
CA ALA A 88 1.84 5.72 -43.07
C ALA A 88 2.22 5.53 -41.60
N ALA A 89 2.62 4.33 -41.21
CA ALA A 89 3.11 4.05 -39.84
C ALA A 89 4.38 4.85 -39.52
N ALA A 90 5.30 4.97 -40.47
CA ALA A 90 6.50 5.79 -40.31
C ALA A 90 6.16 7.27 -40.09
N GLU A 91 5.21 7.83 -40.83
CA GLU A 91 4.81 9.25 -40.69
C GLU A 91 4.03 9.46 -39.36
N ILE A 92 3.18 8.51 -38.95
CA ILE A 92 2.52 8.53 -37.62
C ILE A 92 3.57 8.52 -36.50
N THR A 93 4.57 7.65 -36.62
CA THR A 93 5.64 7.53 -35.60
C THR A 93 6.49 8.81 -35.54
N LYS A 94 6.88 9.35 -36.70
CA LYS A 94 7.64 10.60 -36.77
C LYS A 94 6.86 11.76 -36.14
N THR A 95 5.59 11.90 -36.51
CA THR A 95 4.71 12.95 -35.96
C THR A 95 4.52 12.78 -34.45
N GLY A 96 4.24 11.58 -33.99
CA GLY A 96 4.02 11.30 -32.54
C GLY A 96 5.24 11.65 -31.70
N LYS A 97 6.46 11.32 -32.15
CA LYS A 97 7.71 11.65 -31.45
C LYS A 97 7.96 13.15 -31.28
N SER A 98 7.45 13.97 -32.20
CA SER A 98 7.62 15.44 -32.18
C SER A 98 6.38 16.20 -31.70
N LEU A 99 5.28 15.48 -31.42
CA LEU A 99 4.00 16.10 -31.11
C LEU A 99 4.03 16.84 -29.76
N GLN A 100 3.75 18.13 -29.81
CA GLN A 100 3.54 18.98 -28.65
C GLN A 100 2.04 19.16 -28.43
N ILE A 101 1.55 18.70 -27.28
CA ILE A 101 0.13 18.79 -26.91
C ILE A 101 -0.17 20.15 -26.26
N ASP A 102 -1.15 20.84 -26.81
CA ASP A 102 -1.78 21.99 -26.18
C ASP A 102 -2.82 21.50 -25.17
N TYR A 103 -2.43 21.48 -23.89
CA TYR A 103 -3.26 20.99 -22.80
C TYR A 103 -4.54 21.82 -22.59
N ALA A 104 -4.52 23.12 -22.88
CA ALA A 104 -5.73 23.96 -22.80
C ALA A 104 -6.78 23.52 -23.82
N LYS A 105 -6.34 23.24 -25.07
CA LYS A 105 -7.23 22.69 -26.11
C LYS A 105 -7.65 21.25 -25.80
N LEU A 106 -6.74 20.43 -25.24
CA LEU A 106 -7.06 19.08 -24.80
C LEU A 106 -8.17 19.10 -23.76
N LYS A 107 -8.01 19.89 -22.67
CA LYS A 107 -9.00 20.08 -21.60
C LYS A 107 -10.35 20.54 -22.14
N LYS A 108 -10.36 21.60 -22.99
CA LYS A 108 -11.58 22.11 -23.61
C LYS A 108 -12.31 21.03 -24.43
N GLY A 109 -11.55 20.23 -25.17
CA GLY A 109 -12.10 19.14 -25.96
C GLY A 109 -12.61 17.99 -25.10
N THR A 110 -11.88 17.62 -24.07
CA THR A 110 -12.26 16.57 -23.11
C THR A 110 -13.55 16.92 -22.37
N ASN A 111 -13.71 18.16 -21.91
CA ASN A 111 -14.93 18.63 -21.25
C ASN A 111 -16.16 18.50 -22.15
N LYS A 112 -16.01 18.66 -23.49
CA LYS A 112 -17.10 18.51 -24.45
C LYS A 112 -17.46 17.04 -24.72
N VAL A 113 -16.48 16.12 -24.71
CA VAL A 113 -16.64 14.73 -25.17
C VAL A 113 -16.70 13.75 -23.99
N GLY A 114 -16.16 14.14 -22.84
CA GLY A 114 -16.00 13.29 -21.68
C GLY A 114 -14.82 12.32 -21.73
N ARG A 115 -13.97 12.36 -22.78
CA ARG A 115 -12.80 11.48 -23.00
C ARG A 115 -11.69 12.21 -23.72
N GLY A 116 -10.42 11.97 -23.31
CA GLY A 116 -9.25 12.69 -23.83
C GLY A 116 -8.76 12.27 -25.19
N ILE A 117 -9.05 11.04 -25.64
CA ILE A 117 -8.49 10.49 -26.88
C ILE A 117 -8.91 11.29 -28.13
N LYS A 118 -10.21 11.55 -28.30
CA LYS A 118 -10.69 12.28 -29.48
C LYS A 118 -10.06 13.67 -29.64
N PRO A 119 -9.97 14.53 -28.61
CA PRO A 119 -9.28 15.82 -28.74
C PRO A 119 -7.76 15.69 -28.90
N MET A 120 -7.11 14.66 -28.33
CA MET A 120 -5.71 14.35 -28.60
C MET A 120 -5.48 13.97 -30.05
N LEU A 121 -6.26 13.03 -30.60
CA LEU A 121 -6.23 12.63 -32.01
C LEU A 121 -6.41 13.81 -32.95
N LYS A 122 -7.26 14.79 -32.62
CA LYS A 122 -7.45 16.00 -33.40
C LYS A 122 -6.16 16.81 -33.55
N GLN A 123 -5.40 16.94 -32.46
CA GLN A 123 -4.10 17.62 -32.46
C GLN A 123 -3.06 16.81 -33.23
N PHE A 124 -3.00 15.50 -33.02
CA PHE A 124 -2.11 14.59 -33.73
C PHE A 124 -2.32 14.63 -35.26
N LYS A 125 -3.58 14.49 -35.70
CA LYS A 125 -3.95 14.57 -37.15
C LYS A 125 -3.59 15.90 -37.75
N LYS A 126 -3.81 17.00 -37.02
CA LYS A 126 -3.43 18.35 -37.48
C LYS A 126 -1.92 18.49 -37.70
N ALA A 127 -1.12 17.91 -36.79
CA ALA A 127 0.34 17.96 -36.87
C ALA A 127 0.90 17.11 -38.03
N GLY A 128 0.32 15.92 -38.30
CA GLY A 128 0.82 14.98 -39.32
C GLY A 128 0.16 15.08 -40.70
N GLY A 129 -0.81 15.97 -40.85
CA GLY A 129 -1.44 16.24 -42.15
C GLY A 129 -2.26 15.08 -42.73
N LYS A 130 -2.34 14.98 -44.07
CA LYS A 130 -3.26 14.08 -44.77
C LYS A 130 -2.97 12.60 -44.49
N VAL A 131 -1.72 12.16 -44.52
CA VAL A 131 -1.34 10.75 -44.34
C VAL A 131 -1.73 10.28 -42.93
N VAL A 132 -1.31 11.03 -41.91
CA VAL A 132 -1.65 10.72 -40.50
C VAL A 132 -3.18 10.76 -40.31
N SER A 133 -3.87 11.75 -40.88
CA SER A 133 -5.32 11.85 -40.77
C SER A 133 -6.06 10.65 -41.35
N SER A 134 -5.51 10.00 -42.37
CA SER A 134 -6.12 8.86 -43.07
C SER A 134 -5.96 7.53 -42.31
N TYR A 135 -4.88 7.35 -41.54
CA TYR A 135 -4.54 6.05 -40.98
C TYR A 135 -4.43 6.02 -39.44
N LEU A 136 -4.25 7.17 -38.76
CA LEU A 136 -4.16 7.23 -37.33
C LEU A 136 -5.48 6.75 -36.66
N HIS A 137 -5.37 5.88 -35.65
CA HIS A 137 -6.51 5.31 -34.91
C HIS A 137 -7.42 4.41 -35.77
N PHE A 138 -6.91 3.84 -36.86
CA PHE A 138 -7.71 3.03 -37.76
C PHE A 138 -8.23 1.77 -37.08
N GLY A 139 -9.53 1.56 -37.08
CA GLY A 139 -10.22 0.39 -36.56
C GLY A 139 -10.26 0.28 -35.04
N SER A 140 -9.56 1.12 -34.29
CA SER A 140 -9.57 1.07 -32.81
C SER A 140 -10.67 1.94 -32.19
N THR A 141 -10.91 1.74 -30.92
CA THR A 141 -11.82 2.57 -30.10
C THR A 141 -11.06 3.30 -29.00
N THR A 142 -11.64 4.39 -28.50
CA THR A 142 -11.10 5.14 -27.34
C THR A 142 -10.64 4.25 -26.21
N GLN A 143 -11.41 3.20 -25.90
CA GLN A 143 -11.13 2.30 -24.78
C GLN A 143 -9.89 1.43 -25.05
N ASP A 144 -9.65 0.97 -26.27
CA ASP A 144 -8.44 0.20 -26.60
C ASP A 144 -7.17 0.97 -26.24
N ILE A 145 -7.16 2.28 -26.53
CA ILE A 145 -6.01 3.15 -26.24
C ILE A 145 -5.89 3.44 -24.74
N MET A 146 -7.00 3.81 -24.09
CA MET A 146 -6.97 4.14 -22.66
C MET A 146 -6.68 2.93 -21.79
N ASP A 147 -7.30 1.79 -22.05
CA ASP A 147 -7.09 0.56 -21.27
C ASP A 147 -5.65 0.05 -21.41
N THR A 148 -5.10 0.06 -22.63
CA THR A 148 -3.70 -0.30 -22.86
C THR A 148 -2.74 0.66 -22.15
N SER A 149 -3.02 1.97 -22.21
CA SER A 149 -2.24 2.97 -21.49
C SER A 149 -2.33 2.76 -19.96
N THR A 150 -3.51 2.52 -19.43
CA THR A 150 -3.68 2.21 -17.98
C THR A 150 -2.91 0.94 -17.60
N ALA A 151 -2.97 -0.12 -18.42
CA ALA A 151 -2.21 -1.35 -18.15
C ALA A 151 -0.69 -1.12 -18.16
N LEU A 152 -0.19 -0.24 -19.04
CA LEU A 152 1.22 0.17 -19.07
C LEU A 152 1.60 0.98 -17.82
N GLN A 153 0.75 1.93 -17.40
CA GLN A 153 0.99 2.70 -16.16
C GLN A 153 0.99 1.79 -14.92
N VAL A 154 0.04 0.86 -14.85
CA VAL A 154 -0.03 -0.14 -13.77
C VAL A 154 1.23 -1.00 -13.76
N LYS A 155 1.71 -1.45 -14.93
CA LYS A 155 2.97 -2.21 -15.04
C LYS A 155 4.16 -1.40 -14.52
N GLN A 156 4.33 -0.18 -15.01
CA GLN A 156 5.43 0.71 -14.58
C GLN A 156 5.34 1.04 -13.09
N GLY A 157 4.14 1.33 -12.59
CA GLY A 157 3.89 1.55 -11.17
C GLY A 157 4.23 0.33 -10.32
N SER A 158 3.89 -0.87 -10.79
CA SER A 158 4.20 -2.13 -10.11
C SER A 158 5.71 -2.39 -10.03
N GLU A 159 6.47 -2.05 -11.06
CA GLU A 159 7.93 -2.16 -11.06
C GLU A 159 8.56 -1.24 -10.00
N ILE A 160 8.04 -0.01 -9.84
CA ILE A 160 8.48 0.93 -8.80
C ILE A 160 8.14 0.38 -7.41
N ILE A 161 6.88 0.01 -7.16
CA ILE A 161 6.41 -0.55 -5.88
C ILE A 161 7.22 -1.80 -5.52
N ARG A 162 7.47 -2.69 -6.49
CA ARG A 162 8.29 -3.88 -6.28
C ARG A 162 9.70 -3.54 -5.79
N ALA A 163 10.34 -2.57 -6.44
CA ALA A 163 11.69 -2.13 -6.04
C ALA A 163 11.69 -1.54 -4.62
N GLU A 164 10.69 -0.73 -4.27
CA GLU A 164 10.52 -0.17 -2.93
C GLU A 164 10.28 -1.28 -1.89
N MET A 165 9.48 -2.31 -2.20
CA MET A 165 9.24 -3.46 -1.33
C MET A 165 10.51 -4.30 -1.13
N VAL A 166 11.26 -4.56 -2.20
CA VAL A 166 12.56 -5.28 -2.13
C VAL A 166 13.56 -4.54 -1.24
N GLN A 167 13.63 -3.23 -1.37
CA GLN A 167 14.46 -2.42 -0.49
C GLN A 167 14.04 -2.55 0.98
N LEU A 168 12.74 -2.50 1.26
CA LEU A 168 12.21 -2.63 2.63
C LEU A 168 12.48 -4.01 3.22
N VAL A 169 12.23 -5.10 2.48
CA VAL A 169 12.50 -6.46 3.01
C VAL A 169 13.98 -6.68 3.29
N ASN A 170 14.90 -6.12 2.49
CA ASN A 170 16.33 -6.19 2.76
C ASN A 170 16.71 -5.39 4.02
N GLN A 171 16.13 -4.22 4.24
CA GLN A 171 16.32 -3.45 5.49
C GLN A 171 15.80 -4.21 6.72
N LEU A 172 14.59 -4.77 6.64
CA LEU A 172 14.00 -5.58 7.71
C LEU A 172 14.83 -6.84 7.99
N ALA A 173 15.35 -7.49 6.95
CA ALA A 173 16.21 -8.66 7.09
C ALA A 173 17.49 -8.34 7.86
N LEU A 174 18.17 -7.23 7.52
CA LEU A 174 19.36 -6.76 8.23
C LEU A 174 19.06 -6.44 9.70
N LEU A 175 17.94 -5.77 9.96
CA LEU A 175 17.53 -5.43 11.32
C LEU A 175 17.15 -6.67 12.13
N ALA A 176 16.43 -7.62 11.52
CA ALA A 176 16.06 -8.88 12.16
C ALA A 176 17.31 -9.72 12.51
N ASP A 177 18.28 -9.82 11.60
CA ASP A 177 19.54 -10.54 11.87
C ASP A 177 20.34 -9.89 13.00
N LYS A 178 20.46 -8.56 12.99
CA LYS A 178 21.14 -7.80 14.05
C LYS A 178 20.53 -8.09 15.45
N HIS A 179 19.22 -8.22 15.53
CA HIS A 179 18.48 -8.38 16.78
C HIS A 179 17.91 -9.79 16.99
N LYS A 180 18.47 -10.81 16.33
CA LYS A 180 17.99 -12.19 16.42
C LYS A 180 18.09 -12.81 17.83
N GLU A 181 18.96 -12.26 18.68
CA GLU A 181 19.16 -12.67 20.06
C GLU A 181 18.74 -11.60 21.08
N THR A 182 18.30 -10.41 20.63
CA THR A 182 17.82 -9.33 21.51
C THR A 182 16.49 -9.75 22.14
N VAL A 183 16.54 -10.11 23.43
CA VAL A 183 15.39 -10.59 24.20
C VAL A 183 14.40 -9.46 24.43
N MET A 184 13.13 -9.73 24.21
CA MET A 184 12.00 -8.88 24.59
C MET A 184 10.86 -9.74 25.15
N ILE A 185 9.93 -9.12 25.88
CA ILE A 185 8.71 -9.81 26.28
C ILE A 185 7.75 -9.91 25.08
N ALA A 186 7.28 -11.12 24.80
CA ALA A 186 6.18 -11.29 23.88
C ALA A 186 4.87 -10.80 24.50
N ARG A 187 4.00 -10.20 23.69
CA ARG A 187 2.66 -9.78 24.12
C ARG A 187 1.60 -10.51 23.32
N SER A 188 0.67 -11.15 24.01
CA SER A 188 -0.45 -11.88 23.42
C SER A 188 -1.76 -11.34 23.97
N ASN A 189 -2.66 -10.90 23.10
CA ASN A 189 -3.92 -10.25 23.49
C ASN A 189 -3.73 -9.04 24.43
N GLY A 190 -2.63 -8.30 24.27
CA GLY A 190 -2.29 -7.17 25.10
C GLY A 190 -1.75 -7.51 26.48
N GLN A 191 -1.51 -8.80 26.77
CA GLN A 191 -0.91 -9.29 28.00
C GLN A 191 0.52 -9.76 27.76
N ASP A 192 1.35 -9.57 28.76
CA ASP A 192 2.71 -10.09 28.77
C ASP A 192 2.70 -11.62 28.76
N ALA A 193 3.59 -12.21 27.97
CA ALA A 193 3.71 -13.65 27.77
C ALA A 193 5.16 -14.12 28.05
N VAL A 194 5.63 -15.08 27.29
CA VAL A 194 6.99 -15.63 27.41
C VAL A 194 8.04 -14.78 26.67
N PRO A 195 9.35 -15.01 26.89
CA PRO A 195 10.38 -14.34 26.11
C PRO A 195 10.28 -14.64 24.61
N THR A 196 10.60 -13.64 23.81
CA THR A 196 10.88 -13.75 22.38
C THR A 196 12.11 -12.92 22.03
N THR A 197 12.45 -12.80 20.74
CA THR A 197 13.48 -11.86 20.30
C THR A 197 12.90 -10.82 19.35
N PHE A 198 13.45 -9.61 19.38
CA PHE A 198 13.02 -8.54 18.47
C PHE A 198 13.24 -8.93 17.01
N GLY A 199 14.32 -9.66 16.69
CA GLY A 199 14.54 -10.17 15.35
C GLY A 199 13.47 -11.16 14.89
N LEU A 200 13.06 -12.10 15.74
CA LEU A 200 11.96 -13.03 15.43
C LEU A 200 10.64 -12.29 15.25
N HIS A 201 10.37 -11.30 16.10
CA HIS A 201 9.19 -10.45 15.99
C HIS A 201 9.12 -9.75 14.61
N LEU A 202 10.22 -9.13 14.15
CA LEU A 202 10.31 -8.52 12.83
C LEU A 202 10.17 -9.52 11.68
N THR A 203 10.63 -10.76 11.86
CA THR A 203 10.60 -11.81 10.84
C THR A 203 9.17 -12.12 10.37
N THR A 204 8.16 -11.93 11.21
CA THR A 204 6.76 -12.14 10.83
C THR A 204 6.32 -11.17 9.74
N TYR A 205 6.72 -9.90 9.84
CA TYR A 205 6.45 -8.85 8.86
C TYR A 205 7.30 -9.01 7.60
N LEU A 206 8.57 -9.37 7.80
CA LEU A 206 9.51 -9.66 6.71
C LEU A 206 8.93 -10.71 5.76
N MET A 207 8.48 -11.86 6.29
CA MET A 207 7.95 -12.94 5.47
C MET A 207 6.55 -12.65 4.91
N GLU A 208 5.76 -11.79 5.56
CA GLU A 208 4.48 -11.33 5.02
C GLU A 208 4.69 -10.39 3.83
N MET A 209 5.64 -9.45 3.94
CA MET A 209 5.99 -8.55 2.85
C MET A 209 6.61 -9.31 1.66
N ALA A 210 7.43 -10.33 1.91
CA ALA A 210 7.95 -11.20 0.87
C ALA A 210 6.83 -11.85 0.04
N ARG A 211 5.83 -12.43 0.70
CA ARG A 211 4.64 -12.98 0.00
C ARG A 211 3.82 -11.92 -0.75
N ASN A 212 3.86 -10.66 -0.31
CA ASN A 212 3.21 -9.58 -1.05
C ASN A 212 3.99 -9.18 -2.30
N ILE A 213 5.33 -9.32 -2.31
CA ILE A 213 6.12 -9.18 -3.55
C ILE A 213 5.70 -10.25 -4.56
N ASP A 214 5.60 -11.50 -4.15
CA ASP A 214 5.18 -12.59 -5.03
C ASP A 214 3.78 -12.32 -5.62
N ARG A 215 2.82 -11.85 -4.79
CA ARG A 215 1.47 -11.48 -5.27
C ARG A 215 1.51 -10.33 -6.28
N LEU A 216 2.35 -9.32 -6.05
CA LEU A 216 2.51 -8.19 -6.97
C LEU A 216 3.09 -8.66 -8.31
N ASP A 217 4.09 -9.55 -8.28
CA ASP A 217 4.70 -10.14 -9.47
C ASP A 217 3.67 -10.96 -10.26
N GLU A 218 2.85 -11.77 -9.58
CA GLU A 218 1.77 -12.53 -10.21
C GLU A 218 0.69 -11.63 -10.81
N ALA A 219 0.20 -10.63 -10.07
CA ALA A 219 -0.81 -9.69 -10.57
C ALA A 219 -0.28 -8.90 -11.79
N SER A 220 0.98 -8.45 -11.74
CA SER A 220 1.62 -7.76 -12.85
C SER A 220 1.78 -8.65 -14.09
N SER A 221 2.03 -9.95 -13.91
CA SER A 221 2.19 -10.91 -15.01
C SER A 221 0.93 -11.12 -15.84
N ARG A 222 -0.26 -10.81 -15.29
CA ARG A 222 -1.57 -10.92 -15.95
C ARG A 222 -1.93 -9.70 -16.80
N LEU A 223 -1.15 -8.62 -16.73
CA LEU A 223 -1.39 -7.43 -17.56
C LEU A 223 -1.19 -7.70 -19.04
N THR A 224 -2.16 -7.33 -19.85
CA THR A 224 -2.14 -7.50 -21.31
C THR A 224 -2.51 -6.21 -22.02
N ALA A 225 -2.04 -6.05 -23.26
CA ALA A 225 -2.50 -4.96 -24.11
C ALA A 225 -3.96 -5.21 -24.55
N GLN A 226 -4.73 -4.13 -24.75
CA GLN A 226 -6.11 -4.20 -25.22
C GLN A 226 -6.18 -3.69 -26.66
N ILE A 227 -6.67 -4.53 -27.55
CA ILE A 227 -7.17 -4.15 -28.87
C ILE A 227 -8.33 -5.06 -29.24
N GLY A 228 -9.50 -4.51 -29.36
CA GLY A 228 -10.74 -5.26 -29.66
C GLY A 228 -11.67 -4.49 -30.61
N SER A 229 -11.37 -3.22 -30.89
CA SER A 229 -12.27 -2.33 -31.60
C SER A 229 -13.54 -2.03 -30.79
N THR A 230 -14.64 -1.71 -31.42
CA THR A 230 -15.85 -1.21 -30.77
C THR A 230 -16.46 -2.19 -29.77
N VAL A 231 -16.50 -3.47 -30.10
CA VAL A 231 -17.20 -4.51 -29.32
C VAL A 231 -16.38 -5.81 -29.15
N GLY A 232 -15.08 -5.74 -29.31
CA GLY A 232 -14.20 -6.89 -29.09
C GLY A 232 -14.02 -7.85 -30.27
N THR A 233 -14.70 -7.63 -31.39
CA THR A 233 -14.74 -8.56 -32.53
C THR A 233 -13.58 -8.43 -33.50
N LEU A 234 -12.75 -7.37 -33.38
CA LEU A 234 -11.69 -7.05 -34.35
C LEU A 234 -12.19 -6.86 -35.81
N ALA A 235 -13.50 -6.64 -35.99
CA ALA A 235 -14.15 -6.59 -37.33
C ALA A 235 -13.45 -5.66 -38.35
N PRO A 236 -12.91 -4.48 -37.99
CA PRO A 236 -12.20 -3.64 -38.92
C PRO A 236 -10.92 -4.27 -39.52
N TYR A 237 -10.41 -5.31 -38.90
CA TYR A 237 -9.13 -5.95 -39.24
C TYR A 237 -9.29 -7.30 -39.94
N GLY A 238 -10.52 -7.85 -39.99
CA GLY A 238 -10.81 -9.16 -40.58
C GLY A 238 -9.91 -10.26 -40.01
N ASP A 239 -9.47 -11.18 -40.83
CA ASP A 239 -8.62 -12.32 -40.47
C ASP A 239 -7.23 -11.92 -39.90
N LYS A 240 -6.82 -10.66 -40.07
CA LYS A 240 -5.56 -10.13 -39.53
C LYS A 240 -5.67 -9.72 -38.07
N GLY A 241 -6.88 -9.68 -37.49
CA GLY A 241 -7.11 -9.24 -36.12
C GLY A 241 -6.25 -9.94 -35.05
N PRO A 242 -6.23 -11.29 -35.01
CA PRO A 242 -5.41 -12.02 -34.02
C PRO A 242 -3.89 -11.79 -34.21
N ALA A 243 -3.42 -11.66 -35.44
CA ALA A 243 -2.03 -11.31 -35.73
C ALA A 243 -1.69 -9.88 -35.27
N LEU A 244 -2.62 -8.95 -35.46
CA LEU A 244 -2.49 -7.57 -34.99
C LEU A 244 -2.38 -7.53 -33.46
N GLN A 245 -3.21 -8.27 -32.72
CA GLN A 245 -3.15 -8.31 -31.24
C GLN A 245 -1.75 -8.72 -30.76
N LYS A 246 -1.18 -9.78 -31.34
CA LYS A 246 0.18 -10.24 -31.00
C LYS A 246 1.25 -9.21 -31.34
N ALA A 247 1.19 -8.62 -32.54
CA ALA A 247 2.15 -7.61 -32.98
C ALA A 247 2.06 -6.36 -32.10
N PHE A 248 0.85 -5.89 -31.78
CA PHE A 248 0.60 -4.72 -30.93
C PHE A 248 1.15 -4.92 -29.52
N ALA A 249 0.82 -6.02 -28.86
CA ALA A 249 1.32 -6.34 -27.54
C ALA A 249 2.87 -6.42 -27.53
N LYS A 250 3.47 -7.04 -28.56
CA LYS A 250 4.93 -7.11 -28.71
C LYS A 250 5.59 -5.73 -28.80
N LYS A 251 4.98 -4.77 -29.57
CA LYS A 251 5.50 -3.39 -29.66
C LYS A 251 5.52 -2.65 -28.35
N LEU A 252 4.65 -3.04 -27.40
CA LEU A 252 4.51 -2.45 -26.07
C LEU A 252 5.21 -3.26 -24.97
N SER A 253 5.92 -4.34 -25.32
CA SER A 253 6.52 -5.27 -24.36
C SER A 253 5.50 -5.78 -23.31
N MET A 254 4.29 -6.09 -23.79
CA MET A 254 3.19 -6.66 -23.01
C MET A 254 2.78 -8.04 -23.56
N ASN A 255 2.02 -8.77 -22.75
CA ASN A 255 1.37 -9.98 -23.20
C ASN A 255 0.19 -9.66 -24.11
N ALA A 256 -0.05 -10.53 -25.12
CA ALA A 256 -1.24 -10.45 -25.95
C ALA A 256 -2.41 -11.12 -25.21
N PRO A 257 -3.61 -10.54 -25.21
CA PRO A 257 -4.78 -11.17 -24.61
C PRO A 257 -5.23 -12.37 -25.46
N ILE A 258 -5.80 -13.39 -24.82
CA ILE A 258 -6.47 -14.51 -25.52
C ILE A 258 -7.82 -14.04 -26.07
N ALA A 259 -8.51 -13.18 -25.36
CA ALA A 259 -9.77 -12.55 -25.74
C ALA A 259 -9.75 -11.07 -25.36
N PRO A 260 -10.49 -10.20 -26.08
CA PRO A 260 -10.69 -8.82 -25.67
C PRO A 260 -11.33 -8.75 -24.29
N TRP A 261 -10.84 -7.81 -23.46
CA TRP A 261 -11.23 -7.72 -22.04
C TRP A 261 -11.91 -6.39 -21.66
N ASN A 262 -12.57 -5.73 -22.63
CA ASN A 262 -13.21 -4.44 -22.40
C ASN A 262 -14.11 -4.37 -21.14
N PRO A 263 -15.00 -5.37 -20.87
CA PRO A 263 -15.81 -5.37 -19.64
C PRO A 263 -15.13 -6.09 -18.44
N SER A 264 -14.06 -6.85 -18.70
CA SER A 264 -13.39 -7.65 -17.66
C SER A 264 -12.33 -6.80 -16.98
N ARG A 265 -12.59 -6.36 -15.76
CA ARG A 265 -11.71 -5.44 -15.02
C ARG A 265 -10.99 -6.12 -13.85
N ASP A 266 -11.09 -7.44 -13.79
CA ASP A 266 -10.55 -8.29 -12.72
C ASP A 266 -9.05 -8.08 -12.50
N VAL A 267 -8.25 -7.91 -13.56
CA VAL A 267 -6.79 -7.68 -13.45
C VAL A 267 -6.48 -6.36 -12.74
N PHE A 268 -7.25 -5.30 -12.99
CA PHE A 268 -7.07 -4.03 -12.28
C PHE A 268 -7.61 -4.11 -10.84
N ALA A 269 -8.72 -4.81 -10.63
CA ALA A 269 -9.24 -5.05 -9.28
C ALA A 269 -8.22 -5.85 -8.45
N GLU A 270 -7.64 -6.93 -9.00
CA GLU A 270 -6.58 -7.73 -8.37
C GLU A 270 -5.37 -6.87 -7.99
N MET A 271 -4.95 -5.96 -8.88
CA MET A 271 -3.82 -5.07 -8.60
C MET A 271 -4.13 -4.16 -7.41
N VAL A 272 -5.29 -3.49 -7.38
CA VAL A 272 -5.70 -2.63 -6.27
C VAL A 272 -5.80 -3.41 -4.97
N GLN A 273 -6.33 -4.64 -5.00
CA GLN A 273 -6.40 -5.53 -3.83
C GLN A 273 -5.00 -5.93 -3.34
N THR A 274 -4.08 -6.21 -4.26
CA THR A 274 -2.69 -6.54 -3.93
C THR A 274 -2.00 -5.38 -3.24
N LEU A 275 -2.14 -4.15 -3.76
CA LEU A 275 -1.62 -2.94 -3.12
C LEU A 275 -2.24 -2.72 -1.73
N ALA A 276 -3.52 -2.96 -1.57
CA ALA A 276 -4.20 -2.85 -0.27
C ALA A 276 -3.69 -3.88 0.75
N MET A 277 -3.29 -5.09 0.33
CA MET A 277 -2.62 -6.05 1.22
C MET A 277 -1.24 -5.56 1.67
N VAL A 278 -0.47 -4.94 0.78
CA VAL A 278 0.79 -4.28 1.15
C VAL A 278 0.54 -3.20 2.19
N ASP A 279 -0.43 -2.31 1.95
CA ASP A 279 -0.80 -1.25 2.89
C ASP A 279 -1.32 -1.78 4.23
N ALA A 280 -2.03 -2.90 4.23
CA ALA A 280 -2.51 -3.55 5.45
C ALA A 280 -1.34 -4.11 6.28
N THR A 281 -0.35 -4.73 5.63
CA THR A 281 0.88 -5.21 6.28
C THR A 281 1.67 -4.04 6.89
N LEU A 282 1.84 -2.95 6.12
CA LEU A 282 2.53 -1.74 6.57
C LEU A 282 1.79 -1.06 7.72
N GLY A 283 0.46 -1.01 7.68
CA GLY A 283 -0.37 -0.47 8.75
C GLY A 283 -0.29 -1.27 10.05
N ARG A 284 -0.22 -2.61 9.97
CA ARG A 284 -0.02 -3.49 11.12
C ARG A 284 1.37 -3.29 11.73
N LEU A 285 2.39 -3.25 10.89
CA LEU A 285 3.77 -2.98 11.29
C LEU A 285 3.91 -1.60 11.97
N ALA A 286 3.29 -0.58 11.39
CA ALA A 286 3.27 0.77 11.94
C ALA A 286 2.60 0.84 13.32
N LEU A 287 1.45 0.15 13.49
CA LEU A 287 0.75 0.08 14.77
C LEU A 287 1.61 -0.59 15.84
N ASP A 288 2.32 -1.63 15.46
CA ASP A 288 3.17 -2.40 16.36
C ASP A 288 4.39 -1.57 16.81
N ILE A 289 5.10 -0.95 15.88
CA ILE A 289 6.22 -0.03 16.20
C ILE A 289 5.73 1.14 17.08
N ASN A 290 4.54 1.69 16.80
CA ASN A 290 3.95 2.73 17.62
C ASN A 290 3.65 2.24 19.05
N ASN A 291 3.12 1.03 19.19
CA ASN A 291 2.87 0.42 20.49
C ASN A 291 4.16 0.21 21.29
N LEU A 292 5.20 -0.35 20.65
CA LEU A 292 6.52 -0.53 21.28
C LEU A 292 7.20 0.80 21.62
N GLY A 293 6.86 1.88 20.89
CA GLY A 293 7.37 3.24 21.11
C GLY A 293 6.60 4.08 22.14
N ARG A 294 5.51 3.58 22.73
CA ARG A 294 4.75 4.30 23.78
C ARG A 294 5.65 4.64 24.97
N THR A 295 5.39 5.77 25.62
CA THR A 295 6.20 6.26 26.75
C THR A 295 6.41 5.23 27.85
N GLN A 296 5.39 4.42 28.13
CA GLN A 296 5.42 3.38 29.16
C GLN A 296 6.19 2.12 28.73
N ILE A 297 6.29 1.87 27.43
CA ILE A 297 6.98 0.69 26.86
C ILE A 297 8.39 1.07 26.42
N ASN A 298 8.53 2.07 25.56
CA ASN A 298 9.78 2.70 25.13
C ASN A 298 10.86 1.74 24.61
N GLU A 299 10.45 0.58 24.08
CA GLU A 299 11.34 -0.46 23.55
C GLU A 299 11.97 -0.08 22.20
N VAL A 300 11.27 0.79 21.42
CA VAL A 300 11.79 1.35 20.17
C VAL A 300 11.45 2.84 20.08
N LYS A 301 12.18 3.56 19.20
CA LYS A 301 11.85 4.93 18.80
C LYS A 301 12.06 5.12 17.31
N GLU A 302 11.12 5.78 16.64
CA GLU A 302 11.33 6.23 15.27
C GLU A 302 12.46 7.26 15.23
N GLY A 303 13.41 7.11 14.32
CA GLY A 303 14.55 8.03 14.20
C GLY A 303 14.16 9.41 13.68
N GLU A 304 13.07 9.50 12.91
CA GLU A 304 12.47 10.75 12.43
C GLU A 304 11.14 10.99 13.14
N SER A 305 11.14 11.79 14.18
CA SER A 305 9.94 12.14 14.93
C SER A 305 9.44 13.55 14.57
N GLY A 306 8.11 13.73 14.55
CA GLY A 306 7.49 15.04 14.40
C GLY A 306 7.59 15.84 15.69
N ALA A 307 7.94 17.14 15.57
CA ALA A 307 7.92 18.07 16.69
C ALA A 307 6.48 18.35 17.14
N SER A 308 6.31 18.65 18.44
CA SER A 308 5.08 19.20 18.98
C SER A 308 5.12 20.72 18.93
N SER A 309 4.02 21.37 18.53
CA SER A 309 3.89 22.83 18.57
C SER A 309 3.79 23.41 19.99
N THR A 310 3.46 22.58 20.98
CA THR A 310 3.17 23.03 22.35
C THR A 310 4.11 22.44 23.38
N MET A 311 4.58 21.19 23.16
CA MET A 311 5.41 20.46 24.13
C MET A 311 6.78 20.15 23.51
N PRO A 312 7.86 20.90 23.86
CA PRO A 312 9.18 20.76 23.23
C PRO A 312 9.80 19.37 23.32
N GLN A 313 9.52 18.64 24.40
CA GLN A 313 10.03 17.30 24.65
C GLN A 313 9.24 16.19 23.92
N LYS A 314 8.03 16.49 23.41
CA LYS A 314 7.15 15.49 22.80
C LYS A 314 7.64 15.16 21.38
N ARG A 315 7.95 13.91 21.15
CA ARG A 315 8.30 13.36 19.84
C ARG A 315 7.16 12.49 19.32
N ASN A 316 6.53 12.91 18.21
CA ASN A 316 5.41 12.18 17.63
C ASN A 316 5.91 11.15 16.60
N PRO A 317 5.35 9.93 16.60
CA PRO A 317 5.72 8.86 15.67
C PRO A 317 5.08 9.11 14.28
N ARG A 318 5.67 10.02 13.51
CA ARG A 318 5.08 10.51 12.26
C ARG A 318 5.02 9.45 11.15
N ALA A 319 6.03 8.59 11.06
CA ALA A 319 6.01 7.54 10.04
C ALA A 319 4.85 6.55 10.32
N SER A 320 4.75 6.04 11.54
CA SER A 320 3.66 5.13 11.94
C SER A 320 2.28 5.77 11.80
N GLU A 321 2.14 7.08 12.14
CA GLU A 321 0.89 7.81 12.00
C GLU A 321 0.39 7.84 10.54
N PHE A 322 1.28 8.20 9.60
CA PHE A 322 0.95 8.25 8.18
C PHE A 322 0.71 6.85 7.60
N MET A 323 1.57 5.87 7.89
CA MET A 323 1.39 4.49 7.43
C MET A 323 0.05 3.90 7.90
N GLY A 324 -0.34 4.19 9.16
CA GLY A 324 -1.66 3.83 9.69
C GLY A 324 -2.82 4.49 8.94
N GLY A 325 -2.66 5.76 8.55
CA GLY A 325 -3.61 6.49 7.70
C GLY A 325 -3.71 5.88 6.29
N PHE A 326 -2.57 5.62 5.65
CA PHE A 326 -2.50 5.02 4.32
C PHE A 326 -3.09 3.61 4.28
N SER A 327 -2.87 2.80 5.31
CA SER A 327 -3.52 1.49 5.44
C SER A 327 -5.06 1.58 5.44
N ARG A 328 -5.63 2.64 6.01
CA ARG A 328 -7.08 2.89 5.96
C ARG A 328 -7.53 3.27 4.56
N MET A 329 -6.76 4.11 3.85
CA MET A 329 -7.03 4.49 2.46
C MET A 329 -6.91 3.28 1.54
N GLY A 330 -5.89 2.44 1.67
CA GLY A 330 -5.76 1.19 0.91
C GLY A 330 -6.97 0.26 1.07
N LYS A 331 -7.50 0.13 2.30
CA LYS A 331 -8.75 -0.64 2.55
C LYS A 331 -9.98 -0.01 1.89
N MET A 332 -10.05 1.32 1.83
CA MET A 332 -11.12 2.03 1.12
C MET A 332 -11.06 1.74 -0.38
N TYR A 333 -9.87 1.82 -1.00
CA TYR A 333 -9.68 1.49 -2.42
C TYR A 333 -9.95 0.02 -2.71
N ASN A 334 -9.54 -0.90 -1.81
CA ASN A 334 -9.89 -2.31 -1.91
C ASN A 334 -11.41 -2.55 -1.94
N SER A 335 -12.16 -1.84 -1.11
CA SER A 335 -13.63 -1.92 -1.14
C SER A 335 -14.20 -1.45 -2.47
N ALA A 336 -13.66 -0.36 -3.04
CA ALA A 336 -14.09 0.17 -4.33
C ALA A 336 -13.62 -0.69 -5.53
N SER A 337 -12.56 -1.51 -5.36
CA SER A 337 -12.01 -2.31 -6.47
C SER A 337 -12.97 -3.36 -7.03
N LEU A 338 -13.91 -3.83 -6.26
CA LEU A 338 -14.95 -4.76 -6.75
C LEU A 338 -16.03 -4.05 -7.55
N ASP A 339 -16.27 -2.76 -7.28
CA ASP A 339 -17.25 -1.98 -8.03
C ASP A 339 -16.80 -1.68 -9.47
N ILE A 340 -15.48 -1.61 -9.71
CA ILE A 340 -14.97 -1.49 -11.09
C ILE A 340 -15.28 -2.71 -11.97
N MET A 341 -15.56 -3.86 -11.38
CA MET A 341 -15.95 -5.07 -12.10
C MET A 341 -17.43 -5.10 -12.49
N SER A 342 -18.24 -4.15 -11.99
CA SER A 342 -19.69 -4.10 -12.20
C SER A 342 -20.07 -3.58 -13.59
N HIS A 343 -19.38 -4.07 -14.65
CA HIS A 343 -19.70 -3.74 -16.04
C HIS A 343 -20.89 -4.56 -16.55
N THR A 344 -21.79 -3.93 -17.27
CA THR A 344 -22.85 -4.55 -18.06
C THR A 344 -22.57 -4.36 -19.54
N ASP A 345 -23.17 -5.20 -20.38
CA ASP A 345 -22.99 -5.21 -21.82
C ASP A 345 -21.50 -5.39 -22.23
N THR A 346 -21.15 -5.01 -23.43
CA THR A 346 -19.78 -5.09 -23.93
C THR A 346 -18.84 -4.09 -23.22
N ARG A 347 -19.39 -3.00 -22.70
CA ARG A 347 -18.69 -1.98 -21.89
C ARG A 347 -19.66 -0.99 -21.27
N GLN A 348 -19.27 -0.46 -20.11
CA GLN A 348 -20.03 0.54 -19.40
C GLN A 348 -19.13 1.68 -18.93
N GLY A 349 -19.63 2.92 -18.94
CA GLY A 349 -18.83 4.09 -18.58
C GLY A 349 -18.72 4.36 -17.08
N SER A 350 -19.72 3.99 -16.30
CA SER A 350 -19.81 4.33 -14.88
C SER A 350 -18.71 3.64 -14.04
N PRO A 351 -18.55 2.30 -14.06
CA PRO A 351 -17.45 1.66 -13.34
C PRO A 351 -16.07 2.06 -13.87
N TRP A 352 -15.97 2.31 -15.18
CA TRP A 352 -14.71 2.74 -15.80
C TRP A 352 -14.24 4.12 -15.31
N ILE A 353 -15.16 5.05 -15.00
CA ILE A 353 -14.79 6.35 -14.41
C ILE A 353 -14.18 6.17 -12.99
N LEU A 354 -14.68 5.21 -12.21
CA LEU A 354 -14.15 4.92 -10.87
C LEU A 354 -12.67 4.48 -10.92
N GLU A 355 -12.27 3.73 -11.95
CA GLU A 355 -10.87 3.30 -12.13
C GLU A 355 -9.89 4.48 -12.21
N TRP A 356 -10.29 5.58 -12.85
CA TRP A 356 -9.43 6.75 -13.03
C TRP A 356 -9.04 7.43 -11.72
N SER A 357 -9.82 7.23 -10.67
CA SER A 357 -9.51 7.68 -9.32
C SER A 357 -8.74 6.61 -8.54
N ILE A 358 -9.31 5.42 -8.41
CA ILE A 358 -8.81 4.45 -7.44
C ILE A 358 -7.47 3.81 -7.84
N ILE A 359 -7.20 3.63 -9.14
CA ILE A 359 -5.94 3.01 -9.59
C ILE A 359 -4.75 3.92 -9.26
N PRO A 360 -4.65 5.15 -9.76
CA PRO A 360 -3.49 6.00 -9.47
C PRO A 360 -3.35 6.30 -7.97
N GLU A 361 -4.45 6.56 -7.26
CA GLU A 361 -4.43 6.88 -5.84
C GLU A 361 -3.94 5.69 -4.99
N SER A 362 -4.29 4.45 -5.35
CA SER A 362 -3.77 3.23 -4.69
C SER A 362 -2.24 3.15 -4.79
N PHE A 363 -1.68 3.35 -5.97
CA PHE A 363 -0.23 3.37 -6.18
C PHE A 363 0.45 4.50 -5.40
N MET A 364 -0.15 5.69 -5.40
CA MET A 364 0.34 6.85 -4.66
C MET A 364 0.45 6.57 -3.15
N VAL A 365 -0.61 6.02 -2.57
CA VAL A 365 -0.69 5.70 -1.14
C VAL A 365 0.31 4.61 -0.77
N THR A 366 0.40 3.54 -1.56
CA THR A 366 1.31 2.42 -1.28
C THR A 366 2.77 2.85 -1.37
N SER A 367 3.15 3.62 -2.40
CA SER A 367 4.52 4.15 -2.53
C SER A 367 4.88 5.09 -1.38
N ALA A 368 3.97 6.01 -0.98
CA ALA A 368 4.18 6.89 0.17
C ALA A 368 4.33 6.11 1.49
N SER A 369 3.59 5.01 1.64
CA SER A 369 3.66 4.14 2.81
C SER A 369 4.99 3.39 2.87
N LEU A 370 5.46 2.86 1.74
CA LEU A 370 6.75 2.16 1.62
C LEU A 370 7.93 3.11 1.89
N GLU A 371 7.93 4.31 1.32
CA GLU A 371 8.97 5.32 1.58
C GLU A 371 9.09 5.62 3.07
N ARG A 372 7.95 5.81 3.76
CA ARG A 372 7.94 6.06 5.21
C ARG A 372 8.44 4.89 6.00
N ALA A 373 8.07 3.66 5.62
CA ALA A 373 8.58 2.45 6.24
C ALA A 373 10.11 2.36 6.10
N GLN A 374 10.64 2.57 4.90
CA GLN A 374 12.09 2.56 4.63
C GLN A 374 12.84 3.59 5.48
N ARG A 375 12.32 4.83 5.55
CA ARG A 375 12.91 5.90 6.36
C ARG A 375 12.85 5.58 7.85
N MET A 376 11.72 5.03 8.33
CA MET A 376 11.55 4.62 9.71
C MET A 376 12.54 3.52 10.11
N PHE A 377 12.62 2.44 9.33
CA PHE A 377 13.50 1.30 9.66
C PHE A 377 14.97 1.61 9.41
N GLY A 378 15.30 2.49 8.47
CA GLY A 378 16.68 2.98 8.26
C GLY A 378 17.25 3.76 9.44
N LYS A 379 16.40 4.27 10.34
CA LYS A 379 16.78 5.10 11.50
C LYS A 379 16.14 4.63 12.82
N LEU A 380 15.56 3.45 12.87
CA LEU A 380 14.90 2.92 14.07
C LEU A 380 15.92 2.73 15.19
N ILE A 381 15.61 3.30 16.35
CA ILE A 381 16.39 3.10 17.58
C ILE A 381 15.74 1.96 18.35
N VAL A 382 16.51 0.92 18.62
CA VAL A 382 16.10 -0.23 19.42
C VAL A 382 16.75 -0.12 20.79
N ASN A 383 15.95 -0.08 21.85
CA ASN A 383 16.38 0.07 23.23
C ASN A 383 16.48 -1.33 23.88
N GLU A 384 17.54 -2.06 23.59
CA GLU A 384 17.73 -3.46 24.05
C GLU A 384 17.67 -3.59 25.59
N GLN A 385 18.27 -2.64 26.32
CA GLN A 385 18.22 -2.64 27.79
C GLN A 385 16.80 -2.42 28.29
N VAL A 386 16.03 -1.52 27.68
CA VAL A 386 14.63 -1.28 28.07
C VAL A 386 13.76 -2.51 27.80
N MET A 387 14.03 -3.28 26.73
CA MET A 387 13.36 -4.55 26.47
C MET A 387 13.60 -5.56 27.62
N LEU A 388 14.83 -5.65 28.12
CA LEU A 388 15.17 -6.49 29.27
C LEU A 388 14.56 -5.97 30.56
N ASP A 389 14.57 -4.66 30.79
CA ASP A 389 13.99 -4.02 31.97
C ASP A 389 12.47 -4.23 32.00
N ASN A 390 11.79 -4.08 30.86
CA ASN A 390 10.36 -4.37 30.75
C ASN A 390 10.05 -5.84 30.97
N PHE A 391 10.91 -6.75 30.49
CA PHE A 391 10.78 -8.18 30.78
C PHE A 391 10.92 -8.45 32.27
N ALA A 392 11.86 -7.82 32.97
CA ALA A 392 12.06 -7.95 34.38
C ALA A 392 10.93 -7.31 35.21
N ALA A 393 10.32 -6.22 34.73
CA ALA A 393 9.21 -5.51 35.37
C ALA A 393 7.85 -6.18 35.10
N ALA A 394 7.71 -6.85 33.95
CA ALA A 394 6.56 -7.70 33.69
C ALA A 394 6.55 -8.83 34.73
N ASP A 395 5.45 -8.99 35.41
CA ASP A 395 5.30 -9.94 36.50
C ASP A 395 6.13 -11.22 36.25
N TYR A 396 6.99 -11.54 37.18
CA TYR A 396 7.98 -12.63 37.14
C TYR A 396 7.38 -14.01 36.80
N PHE A 397 6.06 -14.11 36.76
CA PHE A 397 5.34 -15.30 36.35
C PHE A 397 5.37 -15.56 34.82
N SER A 398 5.87 -14.63 34.02
CA SER A 398 6.09 -14.83 32.55
C SER A 398 6.99 -16.04 32.23
N MET A 399 7.86 -16.44 33.18
CA MET A 399 8.70 -17.63 33.05
C MET A 399 8.07 -18.90 33.63
N SER A 400 6.84 -18.87 34.09
CA SER A 400 6.16 -20.03 34.70
C SER A 400 6.04 -21.21 33.72
N GLU A 401 5.88 -20.94 32.43
CA GLU A 401 5.90 -21.97 31.39
C GLU A 401 7.27 -22.66 31.30
N ALA A 402 8.35 -21.90 31.34
CA ALA A 402 9.70 -22.45 31.31
C ALA A 402 9.94 -23.37 32.52
N LEU A 403 9.55 -22.90 33.71
CA LEU A 403 9.63 -23.70 34.96
C LEU A 403 8.80 -24.98 34.87
N MET A 404 7.57 -24.88 34.37
CA MET A 404 6.68 -26.01 34.15
C MET A 404 7.29 -27.01 33.15
N ASN A 405 7.83 -26.54 32.03
CA ASN A 405 8.44 -27.42 31.02
C ASN A 405 9.67 -28.14 31.59
N LYS A 406 10.49 -27.47 32.40
CA LYS A 406 11.65 -28.11 33.05
C LYS A 406 11.21 -29.19 34.04
N LEU A 407 10.17 -28.94 34.84
CA LEU A 407 9.57 -29.94 35.71
C LEU A 407 8.96 -31.11 34.94
N THR A 408 8.39 -30.85 33.75
CA THR A 408 7.79 -31.88 32.92
C THR A 408 8.78 -33.00 32.56
N GLU A 409 10.05 -32.65 32.40
CA GLU A 409 11.14 -33.65 32.18
C GLU A 409 11.29 -34.66 33.32
N LYS A 410 10.85 -34.30 34.54
CA LYS A 410 11.00 -35.10 35.76
C LYS A 410 9.72 -35.83 36.20
N VAL A 411 8.58 -35.16 36.07
CA VAL A 411 7.31 -35.62 36.68
C VAL A 411 6.16 -35.73 35.71
N GLY A 412 6.37 -35.38 34.43
CA GLY A 412 5.31 -35.33 33.43
C GLY A 412 4.48 -34.01 33.49
N ARG A 413 3.76 -33.71 32.42
CA ARG A 413 3.11 -32.39 32.18
C ARG A 413 2.01 -32.08 33.22
N SER A 414 1.16 -33.05 33.56
CA SER A 414 0.02 -32.85 34.45
C SER A 414 0.47 -32.46 35.86
N ASP A 415 1.45 -33.20 36.36
CA ASP A 415 1.97 -32.98 37.73
C ASP A 415 2.80 -31.70 37.80
N ALA A 416 3.64 -31.42 36.75
CA ALA A 416 4.38 -30.18 36.64
C ALA A 416 3.45 -28.95 36.64
N TYR A 417 2.39 -28.97 35.85
CA TYR A 417 1.37 -27.92 35.82
C TYR A 417 0.71 -27.70 37.17
N SER A 418 0.31 -28.80 37.84
CA SER A 418 -0.34 -28.76 39.15
C SER A 418 0.59 -28.20 40.21
N MET A 419 1.88 -28.60 40.22
CA MET A 419 2.89 -28.10 41.13
C MET A 419 3.12 -26.59 40.97
N VAL A 420 3.35 -26.13 39.76
CA VAL A 420 3.58 -24.69 39.48
C VAL A 420 2.34 -23.87 39.81
N LYS A 421 1.15 -24.31 39.36
CA LYS A 421 -0.11 -23.63 39.68
C LYS A 421 -0.38 -23.51 41.17
N LYS A 422 -0.11 -24.58 41.95
CA LYS A 422 -0.26 -24.59 43.41
C LYS A 422 0.73 -23.63 44.06
N ALA A 423 1.97 -23.65 43.61
CA ALA A 423 3.01 -22.77 44.14
C ALA A 423 2.68 -21.29 43.89
N ILE A 424 2.28 -20.93 42.66
CA ILE A 424 1.86 -19.57 42.31
C ILE A 424 0.63 -19.13 43.12
N LYS A 425 -0.35 -20.02 43.32
CA LYS A 425 -1.55 -19.69 44.11
C LYS A 425 -1.24 -19.42 45.59
N ALA A 426 -0.15 -19.97 46.11
CA ALA A 426 0.30 -19.79 47.47
C ALA A 426 1.29 -18.63 47.66
N ALA A 427 1.69 -17.97 46.59
CA ALA A 427 2.64 -16.85 46.58
C ALA A 427 2.07 -15.62 47.28
N ALA A 428 2.90 -14.91 48.03
CA ALA A 428 2.62 -13.58 48.51
C ALA A 428 2.70 -12.56 47.39
N PRO A 429 2.05 -11.40 47.47
CA PRO A 429 2.07 -10.38 46.38
C PRO A 429 3.47 -9.88 46.00
N GLU A 430 4.42 -9.95 46.93
CA GLU A 430 5.81 -9.53 46.75
C GLU A 430 6.73 -10.65 46.23
N ASP A 431 6.28 -11.91 46.21
CA ASP A 431 7.11 -13.04 45.80
C ASP A 431 7.40 -13.00 44.32
N THR A 432 8.67 -13.19 43.96
CA THR A 432 9.10 -13.46 42.59
C THR A 432 8.85 -14.93 42.22
N LEU A 433 8.77 -15.25 40.92
CA LEU A 433 8.66 -16.66 40.49
C LEU A 433 9.84 -17.50 41.03
N ARG A 434 11.01 -16.90 41.19
CA ARG A 434 12.16 -17.55 41.86
C ARG A 434 11.86 -17.92 43.32
N ASP A 435 11.31 -16.97 44.08
CA ASP A 435 10.95 -17.21 45.47
C ASP A 435 9.87 -18.29 45.57
N VAL A 436 8.85 -18.21 44.73
CA VAL A 436 7.80 -19.24 44.62
C VAL A 436 8.37 -20.61 44.32
N ALA A 437 9.32 -20.72 43.41
CA ALA A 437 9.93 -21.98 43.01
C ALA A 437 10.85 -22.55 44.11
N THR A 438 11.68 -21.68 44.74
CA THR A 438 12.65 -22.10 45.78
C THR A 438 11.98 -22.37 47.11
N ASN A 439 10.87 -21.72 47.45
CA ASN A 439 10.10 -21.96 48.66
C ASN A 439 9.17 -23.18 48.58
N SER A 440 8.87 -23.64 47.35
CA SER A 440 8.01 -24.81 47.12
C SER A 440 8.74 -26.13 47.42
N LYS A 441 8.38 -26.80 48.51
CA LYS A 441 8.93 -28.13 48.84
C LYS A 441 8.71 -29.17 47.74
N GLU A 442 7.62 -29.04 46.98
CA GLU A 442 7.31 -29.96 45.87
C GLU A 442 8.25 -29.74 44.70
N ILE A 443 8.46 -28.49 44.30
CA ILE A 443 9.38 -28.12 43.18
C ILE A 443 10.84 -28.47 43.56
N LYS A 444 11.24 -28.15 44.77
CA LYS A 444 12.61 -28.39 45.29
C LYS A 444 13.00 -29.88 45.36
N LYS A 445 12.05 -30.82 45.35
CA LYS A 445 12.36 -32.25 45.25
C LYS A 445 12.91 -32.62 43.88
N HIS A 446 12.63 -31.81 42.84
CA HIS A 446 12.93 -32.15 41.45
C HIS A 446 13.93 -31.19 40.81
N LEU A 447 14.04 -29.93 41.29
CA LEU A 447 14.94 -28.91 40.80
C LEU A 447 15.79 -28.30 41.91
N SER A 448 17.09 -28.18 41.66
CA SER A 448 18.03 -27.41 42.48
C SER A 448 17.85 -25.90 42.24
N ASP A 449 18.34 -25.05 43.16
CA ASP A 449 18.34 -23.58 42.95
C ASP A 449 19.08 -23.18 41.69
N LYS A 450 20.20 -23.84 41.38
CA LYS A 450 20.97 -23.60 40.16
C LYS A 450 20.17 -23.90 38.87
N GLU A 451 19.36 -24.98 38.90
CA GLU A 451 18.47 -25.32 37.76
C GLU A 451 17.34 -24.33 37.64
N ILE A 452 16.73 -23.89 38.76
CA ILE A 452 15.71 -22.85 38.79
C ILE A 452 16.28 -21.54 38.25
N ASP A 453 17.44 -21.09 38.74
CA ASP A 453 18.09 -19.86 38.26
C ASP A 453 18.41 -19.92 36.76
N ALA A 454 18.83 -21.07 36.23
CA ALA A 454 19.10 -21.26 34.83
C ALA A 454 17.86 -21.22 33.98
N VAL A 455 16.75 -21.84 34.43
CA VAL A 455 15.47 -21.86 33.73
C VAL A 455 14.81 -20.48 33.67
N LEU A 456 14.98 -19.68 34.74
CA LEU A 456 14.36 -18.36 34.84
C LEU A 456 15.12 -17.26 34.08
N LYS A 457 16.28 -17.56 33.47
CA LYS A 457 16.96 -16.63 32.56
C LYS A 457 16.25 -16.59 31.23
N PRO A 458 15.69 -15.41 30.79
CA PRO A 458 14.90 -15.33 29.57
C PRO A 458 15.71 -15.72 28.33
N GLN A 459 17.02 -15.47 28.31
CA GLN A 459 17.91 -15.86 27.21
C GLN A 459 17.94 -17.38 26.98
N ASN A 460 17.65 -18.17 28.01
CA ASN A 460 17.63 -19.63 27.93
C ASN A 460 16.27 -20.17 27.41
N TYR A 461 15.28 -19.29 27.20
CA TYR A 461 13.92 -19.67 26.78
C TYR A 461 13.45 -19.01 25.49
N ILE A 462 14.40 -18.55 24.65
CA ILE A 462 14.11 -18.00 23.31
C ILE A 462 14.06 -19.10 22.22
N GLY A 463 14.29 -20.33 22.59
CA GLY A 463 14.15 -21.50 21.71
C GLY A 463 14.99 -21.42 20.43
N SER A 464 14.35 -21.56 19.28
CA SER A 464 14.99 -21.52 17.94
C SER A 464 14.90 -20.15 17.26
N SER A 465 14.65 -19.07 18.00
CA SER A 465 14.44 -17.73 17.43
C SER A 465 15.54 -17.32 16.45
N ALA A 466 16.82 -17.39 16.87
CA ALA A 466 17.93 -17.03 16.00
C ALA A 466 17.99 -17.86 14.69
N LYS A 467 17.80 -19.19 14.79
CA LYS A 467 17.79 -20.08 13.62
C LYS A 467 16.64 -19.78 12.65
N ILE A 468 15.47 -19.41 13.17
CA ILE A 468 14.31 -19.03 12.36
C ILE A 468 14.61 -17.72 11.61
N VAL A 469 15.17 -16.74 12.31
CA VAL A 469 15.59 -15.46 11.71
C VAL A 469 16.62 -15.70 10.60
N GLU A 470 17.69 -16.42 10.91
CA GLU A 470 18.76 -16.73 9.93
C GLU A 470 18.23 -17.42 8.67
N ARG A 471 17.33 -18.39 8.83
CA ARG A 471 16.67 -19.06 7.70
C ARG A 471 15.86 -18.08 6.85
N SER A 472 15.12 -17.19 7.50
CA SER A 472 14.28 -16.19 6.82
C SER A 472 15.12 -15.16 6.10
N VAL A 473 16.17 -14.65 6.74
CA VAL A 473 17.13 -13.71 6.12
C VAL A 473 17.80 -14.34 4.89
N LYS A 474 18.27 -15.59 5.02
CA LYS A 474 18.86 -16.32 3.89
C LYS A 474 17.88 -16.48 2.72
N HIS A 475 16.60 -16.74 3.02
CA HIS A 475 15.56 -16.82 1.99
C HIS A 475 15.39 -15.49 1.25
N ILE A 476 15.29 -14.37 1.98
CA ILE A 476 15.16 -13.03 1.38
C ILE A 476 16.34 -12.71 0.48
N GLN A 477 17.59 -12.90 0.98
CA GLN A 477 18.81 -12.61 0.23
C GLN A 477 18.98 -13.47 -1.03
N ALA A 478 18.43 -14.68 -1.03
CA ALA A 478 18.46 -15.56 -2.19
C ALA A 478 17.40 -15.21 -3.24
N THR A 479 16.23 -14.73 -2.81
CA THR A 479 15.03 -14.57 -3.66
C THR A 479 14.86 -13.14 -4.16
N TYR A 480 15.11 -12.15 -3.32
CA TYR A 480 14.81 -10.74 -3.61
C TYR A 480 16.13 -9.92 -3.63
N LYS A 481 16.68 -9.80 -4.84
CA LYS A 481 17.92 -9.05 -5.11
C LYS A 481 17.63 -7.69 -5.72
#